data_661f894c471bc94844834ee787c886b0
#
_entry.id   661f894c471bc94844834ee787c886b0
#
_cell.length_a   1.000
_cell.length_b   1.000
_cell.length_c   1.000
_cell.angle_alpha   90.00
_cell.angle_beta   90.00
_cell.angle_gamma   90.00
#
_symmetry.space_group_name_H-M   'P 1'
#
loop_
_entity.id
_entity.type
_entity.pdbx_description
1 polymer ?
#
loop_
_entity_poly.entity_id
_entity_poly.type
_entity_poly.pdbx_seq_one_letter_code
_entity_poly.pdbx_strand_id
1 'polypeptide(L)' 'NRDMPFDDIKKIYQKKRREFHPDTLISKGLPDELLDKAKEKFIEIQQAFEVIEKKNSN' A
#
# COMPACT_ATOMS: atom_id res chain seq x y z
N ASN A 1 -0.05 -15.75 -3.09
CA ASN A 1 -0.30 -16.87 -3.96
C ASN A 1 0.36 -16.66 -5.31
N ARG A 2 1.24 -17.57 -5.69
CA ARG A 2 2.02 -17.43 -6.91
C ARG A 2 1.19 -17.55 -8.19
N ASP A 3 0.00 -18.09 -8.09
CA ASP A 3 -0.89 -18.22 -9.25
C ASP A 3 -1.75 -16.97 -9.46
N MET A 4 -1.62 -16.01 -8.56
CA MET A 4 -2.40 -14.78 -8.67
C MET A 4 -1.85 -13.90 -9.79
N PRO A 5 -2.71 -13.47 -10.74
CA PRO A 5 -2.27 -12.55 -11.79
C PRO A 5 -1.75 -11.24 -11.22
N PHE A 6 -0.80 -10.63 -11.92
CA PHE A 6 -0.25 -9.36 -11.48
C PHE A 6 -1.35 -8.28 -11.37
N ASP A 7 -2.34 -8.34 -12.24
CA ASP A 7 -3.44 -7.38 -12.21
C ASP A 7 -4.19 -7.43 -10.87
N ASP A 8 -4.39 -8.63 -10.33
CA ASP A 8 -5.04 -8.79 -9.04
C ASP A 8 -4.17 -8.24 -7.91
N ILE A 9 -2.87 -8.48 -7.99
CA ILE A 9 -1.92 -7.95 -7.02
C ILE A 9 -1.98 -6.42 -7.06
N LYS A 10 -2.01 -5.86 -8.25
CA LYS A 10 -2.07 -4.42 -8.44
C LYS A 10 -3.34 -3.83 -7.83
N LYS A 11 -4.46 -4.51 -8.00
CA LYS A 11 -5.73 -4.05 -7.41
C LYS A 11 -5.66 -4.05 -5.88
N ILE A 12 -5.10 -5.10 -5.31
CA ILE A 12 -4.92 -5.18 -3.86
C ILE A 12 -4.03 -4.04 -3.38
N TYR A 13 -2.93 -3.79 -4.10
CA TYR A 13 -2.03 -2.71 -3.76
C TYR A 13 -2.73 -1.36 -3.79
N GLN A 14 -3.51 -1.10 -4.83
CA GLN A 14 -4.21 0.16 -4.96
C GLN A 14 -5.22 0.35 -3.82
N LYS A 15 -5.88 -0.73 -3.43
CA LYS A 15 -6.83 -0.67 -2.32
C LYS A 15 -6.11 -0.34 -1.02
N LYS A 16 -4.99 -1.02 -0.75
CA LYS A 16 -4.21 -0.76 0.45
C LYS A 16 -3.66 0.66 0.45
N ARG A 17 -3.20 1.11 -0.70
CA ARG A 17 -2.68 2.45 -0.85
C ARG A 17 -3.73 3.50 -0.46
N ARG A 18 -4.97 3.30 -0.91
CA ARG A 18 -6.05 4.21 -0.54
C ARG A 18 -6.35 4.18 0.95
N GLU A 19 -6.37 2.98 1.52
CA GLU A 19 -6.67 2.82 2.94
C GLU A 19 -5.66 3.53 3.83
N PHE A 20 -4.39 3.49 3.45
CA PHE A 20 -3.31 4.07 4.24
C PHE A 20 -2.84 5.42 3.74
N HIS A 21 -3.52 5.98 2.73
CA HIS A 21 -3.14 7.29 2.23
C HIS A 21 -3.35 8.35 3.31
N PRO A 22 -2.39 9.29 3.46
CA PRO A 22 -2.51 10.34 4.50
C PRO A 22 -3.83 11.07 4.49
N ASP A 23 -4.33 11.45 3.32
CA ASP A 23 -5.59 12.18 3.22
C ASP A 23 -6.75 11.36 3.78
N THR A 24 -6.78 10.07 3.48
CA THR A 24 -7.83 9.18 3.98
C THR A 24 -7.77 9.09 5.50
N LEU A 25 -6.55 8.98 6.04
CA LEU A 25 -6.36 8.85 7.47
C LEU A 25 -6.74 10.13 8.21
N ILE A 26 -6.42 11.27 7.63
CA ILE A 26 -6.80 12.55 8.20
C ILE A 26 -8.32 12.69 8.22
N SER A 27 -8.97 12.27 7.15
CA SER A 27 -10.43 12.28 7.07
C SER A 27 -11.07 11.41 8.15
N LYS A 28 -10.41 10.33 8.53
CA LYS A 28 -10.91 9.46 9.60
C LYS A 28 -10.66 10.01 10.99
N GLY A 29 -9.89 11.09 11.10
CA GLY A 29 -9.64 11.73 12.39
C GLY A 29 -8.64 11.01 13.26
N LEU A 30 -7.68 10.33 12.66
CA LEU A 30 -6.66 9.61 13.42
C LEU A 30 -5.72 10.58 14.12
N PRO A 31 -5.29 10.24 15.36
CA PRO A 31 -4.27 11.03 16.05
C PRO A 31 -2.94 11.02 15.30
N ASP A 32 -2.11 12.04 15.53
CA ASP A 32 -0.82 12.18 14.84
C ASP A 32 0.07 10.96 15.01
N GLU A 33 0.08 10.36 16.20
CA GLU A 33 0.89 9.19 16.46
C GLU A 33 0.50 8.03 15.56
N LEU A 34 -0.79 7.85 15.35
CA LEU A 34 -1.28 6.79 14.46
C LEU A 34 -1.05 7.13 13.01
N LEU A 35 -1.08 8.42 12.66
CA LEU A 35 -0.78 8.85 11.31
C LEU A 35 0.66 8.50 10.93
N ASP A 36 1.60 8.71 11.84
CA ASP A 36 3.00 8.38 11.59
C ASP A 36 3.18 6.88 11.34
N LYS A 37 2.53 6.06 12.16
CA LYS A 37 2.62 4.62 11.99
C LYS A 37 1.98 4.18 10.67
N ALA A 38 0.88 4.80 10.30
CA ALA A 38 0.21 4.49 9.04
C ALA A 38 1.08 4.89 7.85
N LYS A 39 1.80 6.00 7.95
CA LYS A 39 2.72 6.41 6.90
C LYS A 39 3.84 5.39 6.72
N GLU A 40 4.37 4.88 7.83
CA GLU A 40 5.39 3.83 7.76
C GLU A 40 4.85 2.60 7.05
N LYS A 41 3.63 2.19 7.37
CA LYS A 41 3.00 1.06 6.71
C LYS A 41 2.82 1.32 5.22
N PHE A 42 2.43 2.54 4.88
CA PHE A 42 2.24 2.91 3.49
C PHE A 42 3.55 2.76 2.70
N ILE A 43 4.66 3.23 3.29
CA ILE A 43 5.96 3.12 2.66
C ILE A 43 6.36 1.65 2.48
N GLU A 44 6.12 0.82 3.49
CA GLU A 44 6.41 -0.61 3.41
C GLU A 44 5.63 -1.27 2.27
N ILE A 45 4.36 -0.93 2.15
CA ILE A 45 3.50 -1.48 1.10
C ILE A 45 4.02 -1.05 -0.27
N GLN A 46 4.41 0.21 -0.41
CA GLN A 46 4.99 0.72 -1.65
C GLN A 46 6.25 -0.04 -2.04
N GLN A 47 7.15 -0.22 -1.09
CA GLN A 47 8.41 -0.91 -1.33
C GLN A 47 8.19 -2.36 -1.72
N ALA A 48 7.27 -3.03 -1.03
CA ALA A 48 6.94 -4.41 -1.37
C ALA A 48 6.40 -4.52 -2.77
N PHE A 49 5.51 -3.60 -3.16
CA PHE A 49 4.94 -3.61 -4.49
C PHE A 49 5.99 -3.32 -5.56
N GLU A 50 6.92 -2.43 -5.28
CA GLU A 50 7.99 -2.13 -6.23
C GLU A 50 8.83 -3.37 -6.53
N VAL A 51 9.11 -4.17 -5.53
CA VAL A 51 9.85 -5.42 -5.72
C VAL A 51 9.07 -6.37 -6.61
N ILE A 52 7.77 -6.51 -6.35
CA ILE A 52 6.91 -7.37 -7.15
C ILE A 52 6.84 -6.88 -8.58
N GLU A 53 6.71 -5.58 -8.76
CA GLU A 53 6.63 -4.96 -10.07
C GLU A 53 7.91 -5.21 -10.88
N LYS A 54 9.06 -5.07 -10.25
CA LYS A 54 10.34 -5.32 -10.92
C LYS A 54 10.43 -6.76 -11.39
N LYS A 55 10.01 -7.70 -10.56
CA LYS A 55 10.03 -9.11 -10.93
C LYS A 55 9.11 -9.40 -12.10
N ASN A 56 7.98 -8.72 -12.16
CA ASN A 56 7.03 -8.92 -13.24
C ASN A 56 7.44 -8.20 -14.52
N SER A 57 8.28 -7.16 -14.42
CA SER A 57 8.75 -6.42 -15.58
C SER A 57 9.84 -7.17 -16.33
N ASN A 58 10.45 -8.14 -15.72
CA ASN A 58 11.45 -8.96 -16.35
C ASN A 58 10.81 -10.19 -16.95
#